data_e97e40e804e97c08afe85a8b8b04f169
#
_entry.id   e97e40e804e97c08afe85a8b8b04f169
#
_cell.length_a   1.000
_cell.length_b   1.000
_cell.length_c   1.000
_cell.angle_alpha   90.00
_cell.angle_beta   90.00
_cell.angle_gamma   90.00
#
_symmetry.space_group_name_H-M   'P 1'
#
loop_
_entity.id
_entity.type
_entity.pdbx_description
1 polymer ?
#
loop_
_entity_poly.entity_id
_entity_poly.type
_entity_poly.pdbx_seq_one_letter_code
_entity_poly.pdbx_strand_id
1 'polypeptide(L)'
;MGKRLWLWAPLALFAFFAGLAGYMLTQDKDEFVESEMIGQPLPDFALPAAFDGLPGASKADFAGSPKLLNIWASWCLPCIAEAPQLEALKAQGVEIIGIAIRDRPADVANFLGRYGNPYSRIGSDRISEVQLAIGSSGVPETFVIDAKGVIRYQHIGDIRESDVPKLLAELEKAQ
;
A
#
# COMPACT_ATOMS: atom_id res chain seq x y z
N MET A 1 -0.33 17.64 59.49
CA MET A 1 -1.13 17.61 58.25
C MET A 1 -0.42 16.99 57.05
N GLY A 2 0.90 16.89 57.01
CA GLY A 2 1.66 16.38 55.81
C GLY A 2 1.56 14.90 55.48
N LYS A 3 1.34 13.99 56.45
CA LYS A 3 1.35 12.54 56.21
C LYS A 3 0.12 12.01 55.44
N ARG A 4 -1.01 12.70 55.51
CA ARG A 4 -2.22 12.30 54.75
C ARG A 4 -2.15 12.70 53.25
N LEU A 5 -1.43 13.75 52.91
CA LEU A 5 -1.27 14.20 51.53
C LEU A 5 -0.45 13.20 50.72
N TRP A 6 0.51 12.52 51.33
CA TRP A 6 1.36 11.53 50.65
C TRP A 6 0.63 10.24 50.27
N LEU A 7 -0.47 9.91 50.96
CA LEU A 7 -1.34 8.80 50.63
C LEU A 7 -2.11 9.00 49.31
N TRP A 8 -2.29 10.26 48.89
CA TRP A 8 -2.96 10.60 47.62
C TRP A 8 -2.00 10.66 46.43
N ALA A 9 -0.69 10.67 46.69
CA ALA A 9 0.32 10.74 45.61
C ALA A 9 0.20 9.59 44.58
N PRO A 10 0.06 8.31 44.95
CA PRO A 10 -0.09 7.24 44.00
C PRO A 10 -1.40 7.34 43.20
N LEU A 11 -2.49 7.81 43.82
CA LEU A 11 -3.77 7.99 43.12
C LEU A 11 -3.71 9.15 42.11
N ALA A 12 -3.06 10.26 42.49
CA ALA A 12 -2.83 11.39 41.60
C ALA A 12 -1.93 11.01 40.44
N LEU A 13 -0.89 10.21 40.66
CA LEU A 13 0.00 9.70 39.64
C LEU A 13 -0.74 8.77 38.68
N PHE A 14 -1.56 7.86 39.20
CA PHE A 14 -2.40 6.98 38.39
C PHE A 14 -3.40 7.77 37.53
N ALA A 15 -4.10 8.75 38.12
CA ALA A 15 -5.03 9.61 37.40
C ALA A 15 -4.34 10.43 36.31
N PHE A 16 -3.12 10.90 36.54
CA PHE A 16 -2.30 11.59 35.56
C PHE A 16 -1.95 10.68 34.37
N PHE A 17 -1.44 9.48 34.63
CA PHE A 17 -1.10 8.54 33.57
C PHE A 17 -2.34 8.02 32.83
N ALA A 18 -3.44 7.78 33.54
CA ALA A 18 -4.69 7.37 32.91
C ALA A 18 -5.25 8.49 31.99
N GLY A 19 -5.18 9.74 32.46
CA GLY A 19 -5.56 10.91 31.66
C GLY A 19 -4.66 11.13 30.45
N LEU A 20 -3.34 10.95 30.63
CA LEU A 20 -2.38 11.03 29.52
C LEU A 20 -2.61 9.91 28.49
N ALA A 21 -2.84 8.68 28.93
CA ALA A 21 -3.16 7.57 28.06
C ALA A 21 -4.48 7.80 27.31
N GLY A 22 -5.52 8.26 28.01
CA GLY A 22 -6.79 8.65 27.39
C GLY A 22 -6.61 9.75 26.35
N TYR A 23 -5.83 10.79 26.67
CA TYR A 23 -5.51 11.85 25.72
C TYR A 23 -4.75 11.33 24.49
N MET A 24 -3.76 10.46 24.67
CA MET A 24 -3.02 9.85 23.54
C MET A 24 -3.89 8.96 22.66
N LEU A 25 -4.90 8.28 23.23
CA LEU A 25 -5.85 7.46 22.46
C LEU A 25 -6.88 8.29 21.68
N THR A 26 -7.08 9.57 22.03
CA THR A 26 -7.96 10.48 21.29
C THR A 26 -7.24 11.31 20.25
N GLN A 27 -5.91 11.21 20.16
CA GLN A 27 -5.14 11.82 19.09
C GLN A 27 -5.27 10.93 17.87
N ASP A 28 -5.88 11.45 16.79
CA ASP A 28 -5.78 10.83 15.47
C ASP A 28 -4.29 10.80 15.08
N LYS A 29 -3.69 9.64 15.26
CA LYS A 29 -2.38 9.41 14.66
C LYS A 29 -2.62 9.19 13.19
N ASP A 30 -2.05 10.04 12.37
CA ASP A 30 -1.81 9.68 10.98
C ASP A 30 -0.89 8.44 11.00
N GLU A 31 -1.49 7.26 11.08
CA GLU A 31 -0.76 5.96 11.14
C GLU A 31 -0.12 5.61 9.80
N PHE A 32 -0.28 6.47 8.79
CA PHE A 32 0.26 6.25 7.47
C PHE A 32 1.70 6.74 7.40
N VAL A 33 2.60 5.78 7.32
CA VAL A 33 4.03 6.06 7.09
C VAL A 33 4.23 6.23 5.59
N GLU A 34 4.38 7.48 5.15
CA GLU A 34 4.78 7.75 3.77
C GLU A 34 6.16 7.16 3.49
N SER A 35 6.29 6.58 2.30
CA SER A 35 7.56 6.01 1.86
C SER A 35 8.62 7.10 1.67
N GLU A 36 9.79 6.92 2.26
CA GLU A 36 10.97 7.75 1.99
C GLU A 36 11.48 7.60 0.54
N MET A 37 10.93 6.63 -0.20
CA MET A 37 11.28 6.40 -1.60
C MET A 37 10.53 7.33 -2.58
N ILE A 38 9.62 8.18 -2.13
CA ILE A 38 8.99 9.18 -3.00
C ILE A 38 10.06 10.12 -3.55
N GLY A 39 10.10 10.28 -4.88
CA GLY A 39 11.13 11.03 -5.60
C GLY A 39 12.39 10.22 -5.92
N GLN A 40 12.48 8.96 -5.45
CA GLN A 40 13.60 8.06 -5.73
C GLN A 40 13.26 7.06 -6.85
N PRO A 41 14.25 6.54 -7.58
CA PRO A 41 14.02 5.47 -8.54
C PRO A 41 13.62 4.18 -7.81
N LEU A 42 12.75 3.38 -8.45
CA LEU A 42 12.46 2.03 -7.99
C LEU A 42 13.77 1.26 -7.74
N PRO A 43 13.85 0.47 -6.66
CA PRO A 43 14.96 -0.45 -6.45
C PRO A 43 15.03 -1.48 -7.58
N ASP A 44 16.17 -2.11 -7.76
CA ASP A 44 16.30 -3.19 -8.74
C ASP A 44 15.59 -4.43 -8.21
N PHE A 45 14.67 -4.97 -9.01
CA PHE A 45 13.99 -6.23 -8.72
C PHE A 45 13.59 -6.97 -9.99
N ALA A 46 13.45 -8.28 -9.88
CA ALA A 46 12.86 -9.15 -10.88
C ALA A 46 12.14 -10.29 -10.15
N LEU A 47 10.81 -10.21 -10.11
CA LEU A 47 9.97 -11.18 -9.43
C LEU A 47 9.40 -12.19 -10.43
N PRO A 48 9.37 -13.48 -10.09
CA PRO A 48 8.69 -14.47 -10.91
C PRO A 48 7.19 -14.21 -10.98
N ALA A 49 6.51 -14.83 -11.92
CA ALA A 49 5.06 -14.80 -12.04
C ALA A 49 4.38 -15.26 -10.74
N ALA A 50 3.37 -14.54 -10.29
CA ALA A 50 2.60 -14.93 -9.11
C ALA A 50 1.71 -16.15 -9.36
N PHE A 51 1.31 -16.39 -10.61
CA PHE A 51 0.57 -17.57 -11.08
C PHE A 51 0.77 -17.74 -12.60
N ASP A 52 0.34 -18.85 -13.16
CA ASP A 52 0.60 -19.19 -14.59
C ASP A 52 -0.18 -18.32 -15.60
N GLY A 53 -1.05 -17.41 -15.16
CA GLY A 53 -1.91 -16.62 -16.06
C GLY A 53 -1.29 -15.33 -16.59
N LEU A 54 -0.26 -14.76 -15.92
CA LEU A 54 0.41 -13.51 -16.30
C LEU A 54 1.92 -13.60 -16.04
N PRO A 55 2.72 -12.80 -16.77
CA PRO A 55 4.17 -12.73 -16.51
C PRO A 55 4.45 -12.09 -15.15
N GLY A 56 5.65 -12.38 -14.63
CA GLY A 56 6.21 -11.71 -13.46
C GLY A 56 6.48 -10.23 -13.72
N ALA A 57 6.97 -9.54 -12.70
CA ALA A 57 7.22 -8.11 -12.76
C ALA A 57 8.67 -7.78 -12.43
N SER A 58 9.22 -6.78 -13.10
CA SER A 58 10.57 -6.25 -12.86
C SER A 58 10.58 -4.72 -12.92
N LYS A 59 11.63 -4.10 -12.41
CA LYS A 59 11.83 -2.66 -12.56
C LYS A 59 11.76 -2.20 -14.02
N ALA A 60 12.28 -2.98 -14.96
CA ALA A 60 12.31 -2.63 -16.37
C ALA A 60 10.90 -2.47 -16.98
N ASP A 61 9.89 -3.11 -16.41
CA ASP A 61 8.50 -3.03 -16.88
C ASP A 61 7.85 -1.66 -16.61
N PHE A 62 8.49 -0.82 -15.79
CA PHE A 62 8.01 0.55 -15.48
C PHE A 62 8.56 1.62 -16.41
N ALA A 63 9.43 1.27 -17.35
CA ALA A 63 9.96 2.24 -18.31
C ALA A 63 8.93 2.62 -19.38
N GLY A 64 9.07 3.84 -19.95
CA GLY A 64 8.42 4.30 -21.17
C GLY A 64 7.11 5.07 -20.98
N SER A 65 6.30 4.75 -19.99
CA SER A 65 5.08 5.49 -19.64
C SER A 65 4.79 5.42 -18.14
N PRO A 66 4.08 6.40 -17.57
CA PRO A 66 3.63 6.31 -16.19
C PRO A 66 2.71 5.11 -15.97
N LYS A 67 2.88 4.44 -14.83
CA LYS A 67 2.13 3.22 -14.45
C LYS A 67 1.80 3.23 -12.97
N LEU A 68 0.82 2.44 -12.60
CA LEU A 68 0.57 2.12 -11.19
C LEU A 68 1.30 0.84 -10.81
N LEU A 69 1.94 0.89 -9.66
CA LEU A 69 2.46 -0.27 -8.94
C LEU A 69 1.55 -0.50 -7.72
N ASN A 70 0.82 -1.61 -7.70
CA ASN A 70 -0.08 -1.95 -6.60
C ASN A 70 0.48 -3.13 -5.80
N ILE A 71 0.68 -2.92 -4.51
CA ILE A 71 1.10 -3.96 -3.55
C ILE A 71 -0.15 -4.52 -2.90
N TRP A 72 -0.36 -5.82 -3.03
CA TRP A 72 -1.60 -6.47 -2.61
C TRP A 72 -1.41 -7.92 -2.18
N ALA A 73 -2.47 -8.55 -1.68
CA ALA A 73 -2.48 -9.97 -1.39
C ALA A 73 -3.91 -10.56 -1.48
N SER A 74 -4.01 -11.85 -1.78
CA SER A 74 -5.31 -12.54 -1.87
C SER A 74 -6.03 -12.67 -0.52
N TRP A 75 -5.31 -12.65 0.58
CA TRP A 75 -5.82 -12.71 1.96
C TRP A 75 -6.18 -11.33 2.54
N CYS A 76 -5.95 -10.26 1.79
CA CYS A 76 -6.15 -8.88 2.22
C CYS A 76 -7.61 -8.46 1.97
N LEU A 77 -8.38 -8.21 3.01
CA LEU A 77 -9.79 -7.82 2.88
C LEU A 77 -9.99 -6.44 2.22
N PRO A 78 -9.21 -5.39 2.56
CA PRO A 78 -9.29 -4.10 1.87
C PRO A 78 -8.93 -4.20 0.38
N CYS A 79 -8.07 -5.15 -0.03
CA CYS A 79 -7.73 -5.37 -1.44
C CYS A 79 -8.94 -5.88 -2.25
N ILE A 80 -9.87 -6.59 -1.61
CA ILE A 80 -11.15 -6.96 -2.22
C ILE A 80 -12.01 -5.70 -2.46
N ALA A 81 -12.00 -4.77 -1.51
CA ALA A 81 -12.80 -3.55 -1.62
C ALA A 81 -12.33 -2.62 -2.74
N GLU A 82 -11.00 -2.55 -3.01
CA GLU A 82 -10.44 -1.72 -4.08
C GLU A 82 -10.52 -2.34 -5.48
N ALA A 83 -10.75 -3.65 -5.61
CA ALA A 83 -10.72 -4.35 -6.90
C ALA A 83 -11.61 -3.70 -7.99
N PRO A 84 -12.83 -3.23 -7.73
CA PRO A 84 -13.66 -2.53 -8.72
C PRO A 84 -13.01 -1.22 -9.21
N GLN A 85 -12.27 -0.51 -8.35
CA GLN A 85 -11.64 0.76 -8.70
C GLN A 85 -10.39 0.54 -9.56
N LEU A 86 -9.63 -0.51 -9.29
CA LEU A 86 -8.51 -0.92 -10.15
C LEU A 86 -9.01 -1.33 -11.55
N GLU A 87 -10.11 -2.06 -11.64
CA GLU A 87 -10.74 -2.37 -12.93
C GLU A 87 -11.24 -1.10 -13.65
N ALA A 88 -11.79 -0.13 -12.92
CA ALA A 88 -12.22 1.15 -13.48
C ALA A 88 -11.03 1.98 -14.00
N LEU A 89 -9.89 1.97 -13.31
CA LEU A 89 -8.63 2.60 -13.77
C LEU A 89 -8.09 1.92 -15.03
N LYS A 90 -8.07 0.58 -15.06
CA LYS A 90 -7.69 -0.19 -16.25
C LYS A 90 -8.59 0.14 -17.45
N ALA A 91 -9.91 0.23 -17.25
CA ALA A 91 -10.86 0.56 -18.29
C ALA A 91 -10.63 1.97 -18.88
N GLN A 92 -9.98 2.87 -18.14
CA GLN A 92 -9.53 4.19 -18.58
C GLN A 92 -8.15 4.18 -19.24
N GLY A 93 -7.55 3.00 -19.46
CA GLY A 93 -6.27 2.84 -20.14
C GLY A 93 -5.05 2.93 -19.20
N VAL A 94 -5.24 2.95 -17.89
CA VAL A 94 -4.14 2.94 -16.92
C VAL A 94 -3.50 1.55 -16.90
N GLU A 95 -2.19 1.49 -17.12
CA GLU A 95 -1.43 0.25 -16.94
C GLU A 95 -1.11 0.04 -15.46
N ILE A 96 -1.50 -1.14 -14.94
CA ILE A 96 -1.32 -1.50 -13.53
C ILE A 96 -0.47 -2.76 -13.45
N ILE A 97 0.63 -2.69 -12.70
CA ILE A 97 1.49 -3.83 -12.39
C ILE A 97 1.30 -4.18 -10.91
N GLY A 98 0.92 -5.43 -10.64
CA GLY A 98 0.71 -5.93 -9.29
C GLY A 98 1.95 -6.59 -8.71
N ILE A 99 2.15 -6.45 -7.41
CA ILE A 99 3.07 -7.27 -6.63
C ILE A 99 2.25 -7.97 -5.55
N ALA A 100 2.11 -9.29 -5.69
CA ALA A 100 1.44 -10.14 -4.70
C ALA A 100 2.43 -10.55 -3.62
N ILE A 101 2.16 -10.14 -2.37
CA ILE A 101 3.05 -10.44 -1.25
C ILE A 101 2.59 -11.65 -0.45
N ARG A 102 3.54 -12.49 0.00
CA ARG A 102 3.29 -13.62 0.93
C ARG A 102 2.11 -14.49 0.49
N ASP A 103 1.97 -14.70 -0.79
CA ASP A 103 0.82 -15.35 -1.38
C ASP A 103 1.19 -16.67 -2.07
N ARG A 104 0.19 -17.51 -2.34
CA ARG A 104 0.34 -18.75 -3.10
C ARG A 104 -0.29 -18.61 -4.47
N PRO A 105 0.29 -19.22 -5.52
CA PRO A 105 -0.24 -19.08 -6.89
C PRO A 105 -1.72 -19.43 -7.04
N ALA A 106 -2.20 -20.48 -6.35
CA ALA A 106 -3.60 -20.88 -6.40
C ALA A 106 -4.54 -19.84 -5.76
N ASP A 107 -4.09 -19.19 -4.66
CA ASP A 107 -4.91 -18.18 -3.97
C ASP A 107 -4.97 -16.89 -4.80
N VAL A 108 -3.85 -16.49 -5.42
CA VAL A 108 -3.80 -15.38 -6.40
C VAL A 108 -4.77 -15.65 -7.56
N ALA A 109 -4.71 -16.82 -8.19
CA ALA A 109 -5.59 -17.17 -9.30
C ALA A 109 -7.07 -17.15 -8.89
N ASN A 110 -7.40 -17.69 -7.71
CA ASN A 110 -8.76 -17.68 -7.17
C ASN A 110 -9.28 -16.27 -6.88
N PHE A 111 -8.43 -15.40 -6.33
CA PHE A 111 -8.77 -13.99 -6.07
C PHE A 111 -9.12 -13.29 -7.38
N LEU A 112 -8.22 -13.37 -8.37
CA LEU A 112 -8.41 -12.71 -9.67
C LEU A 112 -9.63 -13.26 -10.44
N GLY A 113 -9.88 -14.57 -10.35
CA GLY A 113 -11.06 -15.19 -10.94
C GLY A 113 -12.39 -14.74 -10.32
N ARG A 114 -12.37 -14.33 -9.04
CA ARG A 114 -13.56 -13.88 -8.31
C ARG A 114 -13.80 -12.37 -8.39
N TYR A 115 -12.75 -11.56 -8.34
CA TYR A 115 -12.85 -10.11 -8.16
C TYR A 115 -12.39 -9.30 -9.37
N GLY A 116 -11.94 -9.97 -10.43
CA GLY A 116 -11.38 -9.33 -11.62
C GLY A 116 -9.86 -9.31 -11.65
N ASN A 117 -9.29 -9.01 -12.82
CA ASN A 117 -7.84 -8.94 -13.02
C ASN A 117 -7.45 -7.61 -13.70
N PRO A 118 -7.15 -6.57 -12.93
CA PRO A 118 -6.78 -5.27 -13.47
C PRO A 118 -5.34 -5.22 -14.00
N TYR A 119 -4.51 -6.20 -13.69
CA TYR A 119 -3.07 -6.15 -13.88
C TYR A 119 -2.63 -6.60 -15.29
N SER A 120 -1.59 -5.92 -15.81
CA SER A 120 -0.84 -6.38 -16.99
C SER A 120 0.21 -7.44 -16.64
N ARG A 121 0.77 -7.37 -15.42
CA ARG A 121 1.78 -8.27 -14.86
C ARG A 121 1.56 -8.43 -13.36
N ILE A 122 1.97 -9.58 -12.81
CA ILE A 122 1.95 -9.79 -11.35
C ILE A 122 3.23 -10.48 -10.91
N GLY A 123 4.06 -9.77 -10.14
CA GLY A 123 5.24 -10.32 -9.49
C GLY A 123 4.89 -11.01 -8.17
N SER A 124 5.55 -12.14 -7.87
CA SER A 124 5.42 -12.86 -6.61
C SER A 124 6.51 -12.45 -5.64
N ASP A 125 6.18 -11.64 -4.65
CA ASP A 125 7.08 -11.21 -3.57
C ASP A 125 6.79 -12.01 -2.29
N ARG A 126 7.27 -13.26 -2.27
CA ARG A 126 6.95 -14.22 -1.19
C ARG A 126 7.48 -13.84 0.18
N ILE A 127 8.51 -13.04 0.24
CA ILE A 127 9.18 -12.61 1.50
C ILE A 127 9.05 -11.11 1.75
N SER A 128 8.26 -10.39 0.95
CA SER A 128 8.07 -8.94 1.05
C SER A 128 9.36 -8.12 0.86
N GLU A 129 10.31 -8.61 0.07
CA GLU A 129 11.59 -7.93 -0.18
C GLU A 129 11.38 -6.63 -0.96
N VAL A 130 10.63 -6.68 -2.06
CA VAL A 130 10.31 -5.51 -2.89
C VAL A 130 9.37 -4.57 -2.15
N GLN A 131 8.34 -5.11 -1.46
CA GLN A 131 7.46 -4.32 -0.62
C GLN A 131 8.24 -3.44 0.35
N LEU A 132 9.17 -4.03 1.10
CA LEU A 132 9.97 -3.30 2.09
C LEU A 132 10.96 -2.33 1.43
N ALA A 133 11.57 -2.73 0.30
CA ALA A 133 12.54 -1.90 -0.41
C ALA A 133 11.95 -0.61 -0.99
N ILE A 134 10.66 -0.60 -1.35
CA ILE A 134 9.95 0.59 -1.81
C ILE A 134 9.31 1.39 -0.65
N GLY A 135 9.51 0.95 0.59
CA GLY A 135 8.96 1.61 1.77
C GLY A 135 7.45 1.45 1.95
N SER A 136 6.86 0.37 1.41
CA SER A 136 5.46 0.03 1.65
C SER A 136 5.30 -0.56 3.05
N SER A 137 4.37 0.00 3.82
CA SER A 137 4.10 -0.38 5.21
C SER A 137 3.06 -1.50 5.35
N GLY A 138 2.24 -1.71 4.31
CA GLY A 138 1.15 -2.67 4.37
C GLY A 138 0.53 -3.01 3.02
N VAL A 139 -0.67 -3.57 3.06
CA VAL A 139 -1.51 -3.85 1.88
C VAL A 139 -2.96 -3.41 2.16
N PRO A 140 -3.64 -2.84 1.15
CA PRO A 140 -3.09 -2.46 -0.15
C PRO A 140 -2.35 -1.12 -0.10
N GLU A 141 -1.38 -0.95 -0.99
CA GLU A 141 -0.76 0.33 -1.28
C GLU A 141 -0.51 0.48 -2.77
N THR A 142 -0.72 1.68 -3.30
CA THR A 142 -0.55 1.95 -4.74
C THR A 142 0.39 3.11 -4.96
N PHE A 143 1.40 2.89 -5.79
CA PHE A 143 2.41 3.89 -6.14
C PHE A 143 2.23 4.33 -7.60
N VAL A 144 2.36 5.62 -7.85
CA VAL A 144 2.50 6.18 -9.21
C VAL A 144 3.98 6.21 -9.55
N ILE A 145 4.34 5.51 -10.63
CA ILE A 145 5.70 5.42 -11.14
C ILE A 145 5.75 6.15 -12.48
N ASP A 146 6.72 7.07 -12.64
CA ASP A 146 6.90 7.80 -13.89
C ASP A 146 7.56 6.97 -15.00
N ALA A 147 7.63 7.53 -16.21
CA ALA A 147 8.23 6.89 -17.39
C ALA A 147 9.73 6.54 -17.23
N LYS A 148 10.41 7.08 -16.20
CA LYS A 148 11.82 6.81 -15.87
C LYS A 148 11.98 5.81 -14.73
N GLY A 149 10.86 5.31 -14.18
CA GLY A 149 10.87 4.40 -13.05
C GLY A 149 11.06 5.08 -11.70
N VAL A 150 10.73 6.36 -11.57
CA VAL A 150 10.79 7.11 -10.29
C VAL A 150 9.44 7.08 -9.61
N ILE A 151 9.42 6.83 -8.31
CA ILE A 151 8.21 6.88 -7.48
C ILE A 151 7.77 8.33 -7.30
N ARG A 152 6.56 8.68 -7.72
CA ARG A 152 6.04 10.05 -7.68
C ARG A 152 4.99 10.30 -6.62
N TYR A 153 4.21 9.27 -6.32
CA TYR A 153 3.12 9.37 -5.35
C TYR A 153 2.85 8.00 -4.72
N GLN A 154 2.37 7.99 -3.49
CA GLN A 154 1.90 6.81 -2.75
C GLN A 154 0.48 7.05 -2.28
N HIS A 155 -0.40 6.09 -2.56
CA HIS A 155 -1.71 5.96 -1.95
C HIS A 155 -1.68 4.80 -0.96
N ILE A 156 -1.99 5.07 0.29
CA ILE A 156 -1.97 4.09 1.37
C ILE A 156 -3.41 3.68 1.68
N GLY A 157 -3.66 2.38 1.74
CA GLY A 157 -4.99 1.81 1.96
C GLY A 157 -5.75 1.53 0.65
N ASP A 158 -7.00 1.11 0.81
CA ASP A 158 -7.87 0.77 -0.31
C ASP A 158 -8.23 2.01 -1.16
N ILE A 159 -8.13 1.86 -2.48
CA ILE A 159 -8.57 2.88 -3.42
C ILE A 159 -10.11 2.93 -3.40
N ARG A 160 -10.66 4.08 -3.06
CA ARG A 160 -12.09 4.37 -3.11
C ARG A 160 -12.44 5.10 -4.39
N GLU A 161 -13.73 5.17 -4.72
CA GLU A 161 -14.21 5.93 -5.89
C GLU A 161 -13.75 7.40 -5.87
N SER A 162 -13.69 8.01 -4.68
CA SER A 162 -13.21 9.38 -4.48
C SER A 162 -11.72 9.57 -4.77
N ASP A 163 -10.91 8.50 -4.74
CA ASP A 163 -9.46 8.56 -4.91
C ASP A 163 -9.04 8.42 -6.38
N VAL A 164 -9.90 7.82 -7.21
CA VAL A 164 -9.63 7.60 -8.64
C VAL A 164 -9.24 8.89 -9.37
N PRO A 165 -9.96 10.03 -9.23
CA PRO A 165 -9.55 11.28 -9.90
C PRO A 165 -8.17 11.78 -9.46
N LYS A 166 -7.80 11.58 -8.20
CA LYS A 166 -6.48 11.95 -7.69
C LYS A 166 -5.38 11.10 -8.30
N LEU A 167 -5.56 9.78 -8.36
CA LEU A 167 -4.60 8.88 -8.99
C LEU A 167 -4.38 9.19 -10.47
N LEU A 168 -5.45 9.51 -11.20
CA LEU A 168 -5.36 9.94 -12.60
C LEU A 168 -4.57 11.25 -12.74
N ALA A 169 -4.83 12.23 -11.87
CA ALA A 169 -4.09 13.49 -11.87
C ALA A 169 -2.60 13.30 -11.55
N GLU A 170 -2.26 12.39 -10.63
CA GLU A 170 -0.86 12.07 -10.31
C GLU A 170 -0.16 11.34 -11.48
N LEU A 171 -0.87 10.46 -12.20
CA LEU A 171 -0.36 9.84 -13.43
C LEU A 171 -0.11 10.85 -14.55
N GLU A 172 -0.98 11.85 -14.71
CA GLU A 172 -0.77 12.94 -15.68
C GLU A 172 0.47 13.78 -15.35
N LYS A 173 0.71 14.09 -14.08
CA LYS A 173 1.91 14.82 -13.62
C LYS A 173 3.21 14.00 -13.79
N ALA A 174 3.11 12.69 -13.84
CA ALA A 174 4.22 11.76 -13.95
C ALA A 174 4.67 11.51 -15.42
N GLN A 175 4.04 12.17 -16.39
CA GLN A 175 4.35 12.07 -17.83
C GLN A 175 5.69 12.70 -18.21
#